data_8cf479ec9446b63662250e7863a6cb78
#
_entry.id   8cf479ec9446b63662250e7863a6cb78
#
_cell.length_a   1.000
_cell.length_b   1.000
_cell.length_c   1.000
_cell.angle_alpha   90.00
_cell.angle_beta   90.00
_cell.angle_gamma   90.00
#
_symmetry.space_group_name_H-M   'P 1'
#
loop_
_entity.id
_entity.type
_entity.pdbx_description
1 polymer ?
#
loop_
_entity_poly.entity_id
_entity_poly.type
_entity_poly.pdbx_seq_one_letter_code
_entity_poly.pdbx_strand_id
1 'polypeptide(L)'
;DKEARQPFYSLSGSTVYRYIETYYAPGRESRAEVTSSSKVTITFRAYEFTYSNITDSTFPFYSNDPLLEQAYLEAGLPPGAWSFEPLTLDMRGDILKGLRLALLGCRAGDEVEAYMTYNMAFGDRNFGTIPRESPIAWFFTVESVE
;
A
#
# COMPACT_ATOMS: atom_id res chain seq x y z
N ASP A 1 2.54 -19.49 17.49
CA ASP A 1 1.99 -18.59 18.49
C ASP A 1 1.08 -17.56 17.83
N LYS A 2 -0.15 -17.45 18.32
CA LYS A 2 -1.13 -16.53 17.75
C LYS A 2 -0.67 -15.06 17.84
N GLU A 3 -0.02 -14.70 18.93
CA GLU A 3 0.44 -13.33 19.14
C GLU A 3 1.57 -12.98 18.18
N ALA A 4 2.48 -13.89 17.92
CA ALA A 4 3.57 -13.67 16.99
C ALA A 4 3.09 -13.58 15.53
N ARG A 5 1.88 -14.04 15.24
CA ARG A 5 1.31 -14.02 13.87
C ARG A 5 0.38 -12.85 13.61
N GLN A 6 0.00 -12.11 14.64
CA GLN A 6 -0.98 -11.02 14.47
C GLN A 6 -0.56 -9.92 13.49
N PRO A 7 0.71 -9.49 13.43
CA PRO A 7 1.09 -8.51 12.41
C PRO A 7 0.97 -9.04 10.99
N PHE A 8 1.05 -10.35 10.79
CA PHE A 8 0.95 -10.98 9.48
C PHE A 8 -0.42 -11.61 9.32
N TYR A 9 -1.21 -11.09 8.43
CA TYR A 9 -2.61 -11.46 8.30
C TYR A 9 -3.00 -11.76 6.87
N SER A 10 -3.69 -12.89 6.67
CA SER A 10 -4.28 -13.26 5.39
C SER A 10 -5.74 -12.82 5.36
N LEU A 11 -6.10 -12.07 4.36
CA LEU A 11 -7.42 -11.49 4.18
C LEU A 11 -8.10 -12.08 2.94
N SER A 12 -9.45 -12.10 2.94
CA SER A 12 -10.25 -12.44 1.77
C SER A 12 -9.85 -13.77 1.11
N GLY A 13 -9.77 -14.86 1.90
CA GLY A 13 -9.47 -16.18 1.37
C GLY A 13 -8.06 -16.32 0.80
N SER A 14 -7.09 -15.66 1.38
CA SER A 14 -5.68 -15.68 0.96
C SER A 14 -5.40 -14.92 -0.33
N THR A 15 -6.26 -14.01 -0.73
CA THR A 15 -6.03 -13.15 -1.89
C THR A 15 -5.32 -11.84 -1.53
N VAL A 16 -5.30 -11.49 -0.26
CA VAL A 16 -4.55 -10.34 0.27
C VAL A 16 -3.80 -10.77 1.52
N TYR A 17 -2.50 -10.52 1.55
CA TYR A 17 -1.67 -10.71 2.73
C TYR A 17 -1.21 -9.35 3.23
N ARG A 18 -1.30 -9.14 4.53
CA ARG A 18 -0.90 -7.88 5.14
C ARG A 18 0.06 -8.13 6.29
N TYR A 19 1.14 -7.36 6.32
CA TYR A 19 2.07 -7.29 7.43
C TYR A 19 2.16 -5.86 7.93
N ILE A 20 1.86 -5.65 9.21
CA ILE A 20 1.96 -4.34 9.86
C ILE A 20 3.25 -4.34 10.69
N GLU A 21 4.29 -3.67 10.19
CA GLU A 21 5.60 -3.63 10.86
C GLU A 21 5.52 -2.99 12.24
N THR A 22 4.64 -2.01 12.40
CA THR A 22 4.47 -1.22 13.62
C THR A 22 3.42 -1.78 14.57
N TYR A 23 2.95 -3.01 14.35
CA TYR A 23 1.84 -3.60 15.11
C TYR A 23 2.06 -3.54 16.63
N TYR A 24 3.28 -3.77 17.09
CA TYR A 24 3.63 -3.75 18.51
C TYR A 24 4.26 -2.44 18.98
N ALA A 25 4.16 -1.38 18.18
CA ALA A 25 4.72 -0.07 18.55
C ALA A 25 4.03 0.47 19.82
N PRO A 26 4.81 1.05 20.75
CA PRO A 26 4.21 1.66 21.95
C PRO A 26 3.20 2.73 21.62
N GLY A 27 2.03 2.68 22.27
CA GLY A 27 0.96 3.68 22.10
C GLY A 27 0.14 3.51 20.82
N ARG A 28 0.37 2.46 20.03
CA ARG A 28 -0.37 2.25 18.79
C ARG A 28 -1.87 2.16 19.02
N GLU A 29 -2.31 1.49 20.09
CA GLU A 29 -3.72 1.30 20.39
C GLU A 29 -4.47 2.60 20.64
N SER A 30 -3.76 3.68 20.99
CA SER A 30 -4.37 5.00 21.21
C SER A 30 -4.50 5.83 19.94
N ARG A 31 -3.92 5.38 18.83
CA ARG A 31 -4.00 6.09 17.56
C ARG A 31 -5.28 5.77 16.81
N ALA A 32 -5.72 6.70 15.96
CA ALA A 32 -6.95 6.55 15.20
C ALA A 32 -6.91 5.32 14.29
N GLU A 33 -7.96 4.52 14.32
CA GLU A 33 -8.09 3.30 13.51
C GLU A 33 -8.85 3.59 12.23
N VAL A 34 -8.42 2.98 11.14
CA VAL A 34 -9.09 3.05 9.85
C VAL A 34 -10.35 2.20 9.87
N THR A 35 -11.49 2.84 9.65
CA THR A 35 -12.80 2.19 9.53
C THR A 35 -13.33 2.36 8.12
N SER A 36 -14.49 1.75 7.84
CA SER A 36 -15.13 1.85 6.53
C SER A 36 -15.62 3.25 6.16
N SER A 37 -15.62 4.18 7.11
CA SER A 37 -16.03 5.58 6.89
C SER A 37 -14.90 6.58 7.04
N SER A 38 -13.67 6.12 7.23
CA SER A 38 -12.50 6.98 7.44
C SER A 38 -12.03 7.62 6.14
N LYS A 39 -11.34 8.77 6.29
CA LYS A 39 -10.45 9.31 5.27
C LYS A 39 -9.02 9.04 5.71
N VAL A 40 -8.24 8.43 4.86
CA VAL A 40 -6.89 7.95 5.17
C VAL A 40 -5.89 8.62 4.25
N THR A 41 -4.87 9.23 4.84
CA THR A 41 -3.77 9.82 4.07
C THR A 41 -2.57 8.89 4.13
N ILE A 42 -2.05 8.50 2.97
CA ILE A 42 -0.93 7.56 2.86
C ILE A 42 0.19 8.08 1.97
N THR A 43 1.39 7.61 2.27
CA THR A 43 2.55 7.65 1.38
C THR A 43 2.88 6.20 1.01
N PHE A 44 3.05 5.91 -0.27
CA PHE A 44 3.14 4.52 -0.72
C PHE A 44 4.19 4.30 -1.80
N ARG A 45 4.59 3.03 -1.93
CA ARG A 45 5.37 2.50 -3.03
C ARG A 45 4.69 1.23 -3.51
N ALA A 46 4.40 1.13 -4.80
CA ALA A 46 3.74 -0.03 -5.39
C ALA A 46 4.69 -0.76 -6.32
N TYR A 47 4.75 -2.08 -6.16
CA TYR A 47 5.65 -2.96 -6.92
C TYR A 47 4.86 -4.05 -7.62
N GLU A 48 5.34 -4.47 -8.79
CA GLU A 48 4.90 -5.72 -9.35
C GLU A 48 5.54 -6.85 -8.55
N PHE A 49 4.71 -7.73 -7.98
CA PHE A 49 5.21 -8.83 -7.17
C PHE A 49 5.52 -10.02 -8.08
N THR A 50 6.80 -10.18 -8.42
CA THR A 50 7.30 -11.24 -9.28
C THR A 50 8.04 -12.30 -8.45
N TYR A 51 8.78 -13.18 -9.13
CA TYR A 51 9.61 -14.19 -8.47
C TYR A 51 10.81 -13.61 -7.73
N SER A 52 11.18 -12.36 -8.01
CA SER A 52 12.29 -11.69 -7.35
C SER A 52 11.83 -11.04 -6.05
N ASN A 53 12.69 -11.07 -5.04
CA ASN A 53 12.42 -10.37 -3.79
C ASN A 53 12.43 -8.86 -4.00
N ILE A 54 11.50 -8.18 -3.33
CA ILE A 54 11.49 -6.72 -3.28
C ILE A 54 12.51 -6.29 -2.23
N THR A 55 13.48 -5.49 -2.65
CA THR A 55 14.54 -4.96 -1.78
C THR A 55 14.54 -3.43 -1.83
N ASP A 56 15.39 -2.80 -1.03
CA ASP A 56 15.53 -1.34 -1.03
C ASP A 56 15.97 -0.79 -2.39
N SER A 57 16.63 -1.62 -3.22
CA SER A 57 17.07 -1.23 -4.55
C SER A 57 16.01 -1.49 -5.63
N THR A 58 14.91 -2.16 -5.31
CA THR A 58 13.81 -2.40 -6.26
C THR A 58 13.07 -1.10 -6.54
N PHE A 59 12.92 -0.75 -7.82
CA PHE A 59 12.27 0.49 -8.21
C PHE A 59 10.75 0.26 -8.33
N PRO A 60 9.91 0.98 -7.56
CA PRO A 60 8.46 0.81 -7.66
C PRO A 60 7.92 1.32 -8.99
N PHE A 61 6.86 0.68 -9.52
CA PHE A 61 6.25 1.14 -10.76
C PHE A 61 5.34 2.35 -10.55
N TYR A 62 4.92 2.60 -9.30
CA TYR A 62 4.09 3.74 -8.96
C TYR A 62 4.33 4.12 -7.50
N SER A 63 4.40 5.42 -7.22
CA SER A 63 4.64 5.92 -5.86
C SER A 63 4.24 7.39 -5.77
N ASN A 64 3.87 7.82 -4.57
CA ASN A 64 3.78 9.24 -4.22
C ASN A 64 4.85 9.65 -3.21
N ASP A 65 5.83 8.79 -2.95
CA ASP A 65 6.91 9.07 -2.01
C ASP A 65 7.80 10.19 -2.54
N PRO A 66 7.87 11.35 -1.86
CA PRO A 66 8.66 12.48 -2.35
C PRO A 66 10.16 12.19 -2.45
N LEU A 67 10.66 11.20 -1.72
CA LEU A 67 12.06 10.78 -1.81
C LEU A 67 12.40 10.16 -3.17
N LEU A 68 11.41 9.69 -3.90
CA LEU A 68 11.59 9.05 -5.21
C LEU A 68 11.37 9.98 -6.39
N GLU A 69 10.86 11.19 -6.16
CA GLU A 69 10.51 12.12 -7.25
C GLU A 69 11.65 12.34 -8.21
N GLN A 70 12.83 12.66 -7.70
CA GLN A 70 13.99 12.92 -8.54
C GLN A 70 14.40 11.71 -9.38
N ALA A 71 14.35 10.52 -8.80
CA ALA A 71 14.67 9.27 -9.51
C ALA A 71 13.71 9.01 -10.67
N TYR A 72 12.42 9.26 -10.47
CA TYR A 72 11.42 9.11 -11.54
C TYR A 72 11.64 10.14 -12.66
N LEU A 73 11.94 11.38 -12.30
CA LEU A 73 12.21 12.43 -13.31
C LEU A 73 13.44 12.07 -14.13
N GLU A 74 14.50 11.59 -13.50
CA GLU A 74 15.71 11.13 -14.19
C GLU A 74 15.46 9.91 -15.08
N ALA A 75 14.51 9.06 -14.70
CA ALA A 75 14.11 7.89 -15.49
C ALA A 75 13.17 8.24 -16.65
N GLY A 76 12.76 9.51 -16.80
CA GLY A 76 11.96 9.96 -17.92
C GLY A 76 10.50 10.26 -17.62
N LEU A 77 10.07 10.23 -16.35
CA LEU A 77 8.72 10.63 -16.00
C LEU A 77 8.52 12.12 -16.30
N PRO A 78 7.49 12.51 -17.10
CA PRO A 78 7.25 13.92 -17.37
C PRO A 78 6.95 14.69 -16.07
N PRO A 79 7.50 15.90 -15.90
CA PRO A 79 7.18 16.71 -14.73
C PRO A 79 5.68 16.94 -14.60
N GLY A 80 5.15 16.79 -13.39
CA GLY A 80 3.73 16.97 -13.12
C GLY A 80 2.82 15.79 -13.49
N ALA A 81 3.38 14.70 -14.06
CA ALA A 81 2.59 13.52 -14.42
C ALA A 81 2.01 12.80 -13.19
N TRP A 82 2.78 12.76 -12.10
CA TRP A 82 2.38 12.16 -10.82
C TRP A 82 2.51 13.19 -9.71
N SER A 83 1.66 13.06 -8.70
CA SER A 83 1.80 13.83 -7.46
C SER A 83 2.70 13.08 -6.48
N PHE A 84 3.68 13.79 -5.91
CA PHE A 84 4.56 13.25 -4.86
C PHE A 84 4.19 13.85 -3.51
N GLU A 85 2.91 14.05 -3.29
CA GLU A 85 2.35 14.49 -2.01
C GLU A 85 1.51 13.37 -1.41
N PRO A 86 1.29 13.38 -0.07
CA PRO A 86 0.44 12.37 0.57
C PRO A 86 -0.93 12.28 -0.09
N LEU A 87 -1.38 11.06 -0.33
CA LEU A 87 -2.65 10.77 -0.98
C LEU A 87 -3.73 10.52 0.06
N THR A 88 -4.83 11.27 -0.01
CA THR A 88 -5.98 11.06 0.86
C THR A 88 -7.03 10.20 0.14
N LEU A 89 -7.37 9.08 0.77
CA LEU A 89 -8.36 8.14 0.28
C LEU A 89 -9.60 8.19 1.17
N ASP A 90 -10.78 8.28 0.57
CA ASP A 90 -12.04 8.14 1.29
C ASP A 90 -12.46 6.67 1.24
N MET A 91 -12.52 6.04 2.41
CA MET A 91 -12.88 4.62 2.51
C MET A 91 -14.30 4.31 2.00
N ARG A 92 -15.14 5.33 1.87
CA ARG A 92 -16.48 5.20 1.28
C ARG A 92 -16.45 5.34 -0.24
N GLY A 93 -15.32 5.77 -0.79
CA GLY A 93 -15.16 6.03 -2.21
C GLY A 93 -14.69 4.82 -3.01
N ASP A 94 -14.24 5.07 -4.22
CA ASP A 94 -13.78 4.05 -5.15
C ASP A 94 -12.28 3.79 -4.94
N ILE A 95 -11.96 2.70 -4.28
CA ILE A 95 -10.60 2.28 -3.96
C ILE A 95 -10.40 0.85 -4.47
N LEU A 96 -9.18 0.50 -4.89
CA LEU A 96 -8.85 -0.89 -5.22
C LEU A 96 -9.25 -1.82 -4.07
N LYS A 97 -9.85 -2.95 -4.39
CA LYS A 97 -10.38 -3.89 -3.39
C LYS A 97 -9.31 -4.33 -2.38
N GLY A 98 -8.14 -4.72 -2.88
CA GLY A 98 -7.05 -5.18 -2.01
C GLY A 98 -6.51 -4.07 -1.12
N LEU A 99 -6.41 -2.86 -1.65
CA LEU A 99 -5.95 -1.71 -0.87
C LEU A 99 -6.96 -1.36 0.23
N ARG A 100 -8.25 -1.41 -0.07
CA ARG A 100 -9.31 -1.19 0.92
C ARG A 100 -9.19 -2.21 2.07
N LEU A 101 -9.04 -3.48 1.74
CA LEU A 101 -8.89 -4.53 2.76
C LEU A 101 -7.62 -4.34 3.57
N ALA A 102 -6.51 -3.97 2.92
CA ALA A 102 -5.24 -3.76 3.60
C ALA A 102 -5.29 -2.55 4.55
N LEU A 103 -6.04 -1.51 4.22
CA LEU A 103 -6.17 -0.31 5.04
C LEU A 103 -7.05 -0.52 6.28
N LEU A 104 -8.12 -1.32 6.16
CA LEU A 104 -9.04 -1.54 7.27
C LEU A 104 -8.32 -2.13 8.48
N GLY A 105 -8.49 -1.48 9.64
CA GLY A 105 -7.86 -1.91 10.87
C GLY A 105 -6.45 -1.38 11.09
N CYS A 106 -5.85 -0.73 10.11
CA CYS A 106 -4.59 -0.01 10.32
C CYS A 106 -4.82 1.21 11.20
N ARG A 107 -3.76 1.75 11.77
CA ARG A 107 -3.82 2.94 12.63
C ARG A 107 -2.90 4.01 12.10
N ALA A 108 -3.17 5.25 12.45
CA ALA A 108 -2.30 6.36 12.09
C ALA A 108 -0.86 6.07 12.54
N GLY A 109 0.11 6.31 11.66
CA GLY A 109 1.51 6.02 11.92
C GLY A 109 1.96 4.61 11.55
N ASP A 110 1.04 3.73 11.15
CA ASP A 110 1.41 2.36 10.77
C ASP A 110 2.24 2.32 9.50
N GLU A 111 3.23 1.43 9.50
CA GLU A 111 4.00 1.05 8.32
C GLU A 111 3.55 -0.35 7.91
N VAL A 112 3.11 -0.49 6.67
CA VAL A 112 2.36 -1.68 6.22
C VAL A 112 2.92 -2.19 4.90
N GLU A 113 3.01 -3.51 4.81
CA GLU A 113 3.27 -4.23 3.56
C GLU A 113 2.01 -5.03 3.21
N ALA A 114 1.48 -4.84 2.01
CA ALA A 114 0.32 -5.56 1.54
C ALA A 114 0.62 -6.22 0.20
N TYR A 115 0.32 -7.50 0.10
CA TYR A 115 0.53 -8.31 -1.10
C TYR A 115 -0.82 -8.81 -1.57
N MET A 116 -1.16 -8.57 -2.84
CA MET A 116 -2.47 -8.92 -3.35
C MET A 116 -2.40 -9.55 -4.73
N THR A 117 -3.34 -10.44 -5.00
CA THR A 117 -3.49 -11.03 -6.32
C THR A 117 -4.05 -9.98 -7.29
N TYR A 118 -3.96 -10.27 -8.60
CA TYR A 118 -4.42 -9.34 -9.62
C TYR A 118 -5.91 -8.98 -9.46
N ASN A 119 -6.73 -9.90 -8.98
CA ASN A 119 -8.17 -9.65 -8.77
C ASN A 119 -8.43 -8.57 -7.73
N MET A 120 -7.53 -8.41 -6.78
CA MET A 120 -7.64 -7.43 -5.72
C MET A 120 -6.92 -6.13 -6.04
N ALA A 121 -6.18 -6.09 -7.15
CA ALA A 121 -5.44 -4.92 -7.62
C ALA A 121 -6.04 -4.42 -8.94
N PHE A 122 -5.26 -4.41 -10.00
CA PHE A 122 -5.69 -3.82 -11.28
C PHE A 122 -6.50 -4.79 -12.16
N GLY A 123 -6.67 -6.04 -11.71
CA GLY A 123 -7.46 -7.03 -12.43
C GLY A 123 -6.87 -7.36 -13.79
N ASP A 124 -7.75 -7.42 -14.79
CA ASP A 124 -7.39 -7.74 -16.18
C ASP A 124 -7.05 -6.48 -16.99
N ARG A 125 -6.54 -5.44 -16.33
CA ARG A 125 -6.16 -4.18 -16.96
C ARG A 125 -4.64 -3.99 -16.91
N ASN A 126 -4.10 -3.37 -17.96
CA ASN A 126 -2.73 -2.86 -17.91
C ASN A 126 -2.70 -1.58 -17.07
N PHE A 127 -1.64 -1.38 -16.32
CA PHE A 127 -1.40 -0.14 -15.60
C PHE A 127 0.06 0.28 -15.82
N GLY A 128 0.24 1.35 -16.61
CA GLY A 128 1.59 1.81 -16.95
C GLY A 128 2.41 0.71 -17.63
N THR A 129 3.52 0.32 -17.02
CA THR A 129 4.39 -0.75 -17.49
C THR A 129 4.00 -2.12 -16.95
N ILE A 130 2.96 -2.20 -16.09
CA ILE A 130 2.54 -3.45 -15.46
C ILE A 130 1.58 -4.21 -16.38
N PRO A 131 1.91 -5.48 -16.74
CA PRO A 131 1.02 -6.31 -17.54
C PRO A 131 -0.29 -6.61 -16.80
N ARG A 132 -1.31 -7.01 -17.58
CA ARG A 132 -2.57 -7.49 -17.02
C ARG A 132 -2.32 -8.69 -16.11
N GLU A 133 -3.21 -8.88 -15.14
CA GLU A 133 -3.18 -10.03 -14.22
C GLU A 133 -1.91 -10.10 -13.36
N SER A 134 -1.25 -8.96 -13.12
CA SER A 134 -0.06 -8.92 -12.28
C SER A 134 -0.42 -8.80 -10.81
N PRO A 135 0.17 -9.63 -9.94
CA PRO A 135 0.07 -9.42 -8.50
C PRO A 135 0.87 -8.18 -8.10
N ILE A 136 0.36 -7.46 -7.10
CA ILE A 136 0.92 -6.16 -6.69
C ILE A 136 1.29 -6.22 -5.21
N ALA A 137 2.41 -5.60 -4.87
CA ALA A 137 2.80 -5.33 -3.49
C ALA A 137 2.72 -3.82 -3.25
N TRP A 138 2.03 -3.44 -2.16
CA TRP A 138 1.92 -2.07 -1.70
C TRP A 138 2.65 -1.92 -0.39
N PHE A 139 3.65 -1.05 -0.35
CA PHE A 139 4.32 -0.67 0.88
C PHE A 139 3.87 0.76 1.19
N PHE A 140 3.17 0.95 2.30
CA PHE A 140 2.63 2.27 2.61
C PHE A 140 2.77 2.62 4.09
N THR A 141 2.82 3.92 4.34
CA THR A 141 2.74 4.50 5.67
C THR A 141 1.41 5.22 5.81
N VAL A 142 0.69 4.96 6.88
CA VAL A 142 -0.56 5.67 7.21
C VAL A 142 -0.17 6.97 7.90
N GLU A 143 -0.23 8.07 7.16
CA GLU A 143 0.17 9.38 7.68
C GLU A 143 -0.86 9.94 8.64
N SER A 144 -2.14 9.82 8.31
CA SER A 144 -3.24 10.28 9.17
C SER A 144 -4.54 9.54 8.86
N VAL A 145 -5.43 9.55 9.85
CA VAL A 145 -6.78 8.95 9.75
C VAL A 145 -7.79 9.95 10.29
N GLU A 146 -8.81 10.24 9.49
CA GLU A 146 -9.91 11.13 9.87
C GLU A 146 -11.25 10.41 9.90
#